data_319e0fb515c55991fac47f05adca65d4
#
_entry.id   319e0fb515c55991fac47f05adca65d4
#
_cell.length_a   1.000
_cell.length_b   1.000
_cell.length_c   1.000
_cell.angle_alpha   90.00
_cell.angle_beta   90.00
_cell.angle_gamma   90.00
#
_symmetry.space_group_name_H-M   'P 1'
#
loop_
_entity.id
_entity.type
_entity.pdbx_description
1 polymer ?
#
loop_
_entity_poly.entity_id
_entity_poly.type
_entity_poly.pdbx_seq_one_letter_code
_entity_poly.pdbx_strand_id
1 'polypeptide(L)'
;MLRKTLLFEEGKIRLSLRKETGFSVLNINGAHILYLNETASEYVKYIMEEKPVEEIVKTMTKKYKVTREKIERDYEKVYFNIIALASSIDLCPFSSLGIESVTPFSKEYDLKAPHRFDLAITYRCNNNCIHCYAASPRETSELGTEEWKKVIDIISELSNAIVFTGGEPLLREDIVELVSYSKNLVTGLITNGRLLPKYMGDLEQVELDHVQITIEGFEEVHNKIVGVNAWNETIEGIRKALDSSVFTLTNTTLMKYNYKDVEKFIHFLSSLGLERLAFNSIIYSGKAKRDYALSLEDSRITLEKIIKTCDELGLELVWYTPTKRCEIDPVEYGLGLKVCSAARINVTVEPNGDVIPCQSWFEPMGNILKDQWSSIWNSKMAKYIRNRKYMPEGCKECEKYWERECTAGCPLEVYCF
;
A
#
# COMPACT_ATOMS: atom_id res chain seq x y z
N MET A 1 -16.99 1.95 11.38
CA MET A 1 -16.02 0.81 11.33
C MET A 1 -15.77 0.29 12.74
N LEU A 2 -15.75 -1.03 12.97
CA LEU A 2 -15.38 -1.61 14.27
C LEU A 2 -13.88 -1.86 14.27
N ARG A 3 -13.18 -1.47 15.35
CA ARG A 3 -11.74 -1.72 15.54
C ARG A 3 -11.50 -2.34 16.90
N LYS A 4 -10.52 -3.19 17.00
CA LYS A 4 -10.06 -3.82 18.22
C LYS A 4 -8.59 -4.18 18.12
N THR A 5 -7.84 -3.86 19.16
CA THR A 5 -6.53 -4.45 19.37
C THR A 5 -6.68 -5.56 20.41
N LEU A 6 -6.32 -6.77 20.02
CA LEU A 6 -6.27 -7.92 20.90
C LEU A 6 -4.82 -8.11 21.36
N LEU A 7 -4.62 -8.44 22.63
CA LEU A 7 -3.31 -8.74 23.21
C LEU A 7 -3.19 -10.24 23.34
N PHE A 8 -2.11 -10.80 22.80
CA PHE A 8 -1.76 -12.21 22.90
C PHE A 8 -0.34 -12.34 23.48
N GLU A 9 0.05 -13.53 23.91
CA GLU A 9 1.41 -13.79 24.40
C GLU A 9 2.48 -13.45 23.36
N GLU A 10 2.12 -13.60 22.07
CA GLU A 10 3.03 -13.37 20.92
C GLU A 10 2.99 -11.93 20.37
N GLY A 11 2.16 -11.04 20.93
CA GLY A 11 2.09 -9.64 20.51
C GLY A 11 0.68 -9.06 20.37
N LYS A 12 0.61 -7.93 19.70
CA LYS A 12 -0.66 -7.19 19.44
C LYS A 12 -1.25 -7.58 18.10
N ILE A 13 -2.53 -7.92 18.06
CA ILE A 13 -3.29 -8.11 16.80
C ILE A 13 -4.26 -6.97 16.65
N ARG A 14 -4.10 -6.17 15.61
CA ARG A 14 -5.01 -5.07 15.27
C ARG A 14 -6.04 -5.56 14.25
N LEU A 15 -7.30 -5.58 14.65
CA LEU A 15 -8.42 -5.96 13.79
C LEU A 15 -9.26 -4.74 13.43
N SER A 16 -9.67 -4.65 12.17
CA SER A 16 -10.73 -3.74 11.77
C SER A 16 -11.76 -4.45 10.89
N LEU A 17 -13.02 -4.27 11.22
CA LEU A 17 -14.16 -4.85 10.50
C LEU A 17 -15.02 -3.73 9.91
N ARG A 18 -15.10 -3.67 8.58
CA ARG A 18 -15.90 -2.71 7.83
C ARG A 18 -17.05 -3.43 7.10
N LYS A 19 -18.27 -2.98 7.37
CA LYS A 19 -19.46 -3.53 6.70
C LYS A 19 -19.67 -2.89 5.34
N GLU A 20 -19.71 -3.71 4.31
CA GLU A 20 -20.03 -3.39 2.92
C GLU A 20 -21.46 -3.80 2.56
N THR A 21 -21.82 -3.74 1.28
CA THR A 21 -23.13 -4.20 0.80
C THR A 21 -23.09 -5.71 0.53
N GLY A 22 -23.68 -6.51 1.44
CA GLY A 22 -23.74 -7.97 1.32
C GLY A 22 -22.54 -8.74 1.84
N PHE A 23 -21.48 -8.06 2.33
CA PHE A 23 -20.29 -8.67 2.92
C PHE A 23 -19.62 -7.72 3.92
N SER A 24 -18.55 -8.19 4.57
CA SER A 24 -17.68 -7.33 5.36
C SER A 24 -16.21 -7.49 4.96
N VAL A 25 -15.43 -6.46 5.18
CA VAL A 25 -13.98 -6.48 5.02
C VAL A 25 -13.36 -6.55 6.41
N LEU A 26 -12.63 -7.62 6.68
CA LEU A 26 -11.74 -7.74 7.83
C LEU A 26 -10.32 -7.43 7.39
N ASN A 27 -9.70 -6.51 8.10
CA ASN A 27 -8.27 -6.28 7.98
C ASN A 27 -7.59 -6.70 9.28
N ILE A 28 -6.49 -7.45 9.15
CA ILE A 28 -5.67 -7.97 10.25
C ILE A 28 -4.28 -7.33 10.11
N ASN A 29 -3.85 -6.57 11.09
CA ASN A 29 -2.55 -5.88 11.18
C ASN A 29 -2.23 -4.93 10.00
N GLY A 30 -3.21 -4.53 9.20
CA GLY A 30 -2.97 -3.81 7.94
C GLY A 30 -2.42 -4.69 6.82
N ALA A 31 -2.10 -5.93 7.13
CA ALA A 31 -1.41 -6.89 6.29
C ALA A 31 -2.37 -7.81 5.52
N HIS A 32 -3.35 -8.38 6.17
CA HIS A 32 -4.29 -9.31 5.55
C HIS A 32 -5.67 -8.69 5.40
N ILE A 33 -6.23 -8.80 4.20
CA ILE A 33 -7.58 -8.36 3.90
C ILE A 33 -8.43 -9.58 3.54
N LEU A 34 -9.47 -9.82 4.33
CA LEU A 34 -10.41 -10.91 4.12
C LEU A 34 -11.81 -10.37 3.81
N TYR A 35 -12.44 -10.94 2.79
CA TYR A 35 -13.84 -10.67 2.46
C TYR A 35 -14.73 -11.73 3.12
N LEU A 36 -15.54 -11.29 4.06
CA LEU A 36 -16.34 -12.17 4.91
C LEU A 36 -17.81 -12.15 4.49
N ASN A 37 -18.43 -13.32 4.40
CA ASN A 37 -19.88 -13.41 4.35
C ASN A 37 -20.51 -12.98 5.69
N GLU A 38 -21.84 -12.89 5.74
CA GLU A 38 -22.56 -12.39 6.92
C GLU A 38 -22.24 -13.22 8.18
N THR A 39 -22.20 -14.55 8.07
CA THR A 39 -21.95 -15.43 9.21
C THR A 39 -20.54 -15.29 9.76
N ALA A 40 -19.51 -15.28 8.87
CA ALA A 40 -18.13 -15.06 9.27
C ALA A 40 -17.93 -13.67 9.89
N SER A 41 -18.63 -12.67 9.36
CA SER A 41 -18.60 -11.30 9.91
C SER A 41 -19.13 -11.24 11.34
N GLU A 42 -20.15 -12.03 11.67
CA GLU A 42 -20.68 -12.10 13.03
C GLU A 42 -19.70 -12.76 14.00
N TYR A 43 -19.07 -13.88 13.61
CA TYR A 43 -18.02 -14.48 14.43
C TYR A 43 -16.89 -13.50 14.71
N VAL A 44 -16.38 -12.82 13.68
CA VAL A 44 -15.32 -11.81 13.85
C VAL A 44 -15.77 -10.69 14.79
N LYS A 45 -17.02 -10.21 14.64
CA LYS A 45 -17.57 -9.18 15.54
C LYS A 45 -17.57 -9.67 16.99
N TYR A 46 -18.01 -10.88 17.28
CA TYR A 46 -18.02 -11.43 18.64
C TYR A 46 -16.61 -11.63 19.20
N ILE A 47 -15.64 -12.06 18.36
CA ILE A 47 -14.24 -12.15 18.73
C ILE A 47 -13.71 -10.75 19.13
N MET A 48 -14.00 -9.74 18.32
CA MET A 48 -13.60 -8.35 18.60
C MET A 48 -14.28 -7.76 19.85
N GLU A 49 -15.49 -8.22 20.16
CA GLU A 49 -16.24 -7.85 21.37
C GLU A 49 -15.84 -8.71 22.60
N GLU A 50 -14.92 -9.67 22.43
CA GLU A 50 -14.43 -10.60 23.47
C GLU A 50 -15.59 -11.33 24.19
N LYS A 51 -16.64 -11.70 23.42
CA LYS A 51 -17.80 -12.38 23.98
C LYS A 51 -17.45 -13.83 24.37
N PRO A 52 -18.02 -14.31 25.51
CA PRO A 52 -17.87 -15.70 25.89
C PRO A 52 -18.41 -16.64 24.80
N VAL A 53 -17.68 -17.74 24.51
CA VAL A 53 -18.05 -18.71 23.47
C VAL A 53 -19.46 -19.27 23.68
N GLU A 54 -19.87 -19.51 24.93
CA GLU A 54 -21.22 -19.96 25.28
C GLU A 54 -22.32 -18.97 24.82
N GLU A 55 -22.09 -17.67 24.95
CA GLU A 55 -23.03 -16.65 24.47
C GLU A 55 -23.11 -16.63 22.94
N ILE A 56 -21.95 -16.80 22.28
CA ILE A 56 -21.85 -16.88 20.81
C ILE A 56 -22.65 -18.09 20.32
N VAL A 57 -22.38 -19.25 20.88
CA VAL A 57 -23.06 -20.51 20.54
C VAL A 57 -24.56 -20.37 20.70
N LYS A 58 -25.02 -19.91 21.85
CA LYS A 58 -26.45 -19.72 22.14
C LYS A 58 -27.12 -18.77 21.12
N THR A 59 -26.46 -17.67 20.79
CA THR A 59 -27.02 -16.66 19.89
C THR A 59 -27.05 -17.16 18.44
N MET A 60 -25.95 -17.73 17.96
CA MET A 60 -25.81 -18.17 16.60
C MET A 60 -26.66 -19.41 16.29
N THR A 61 -26.75 -20.38 17.23
CA THR A 61 -27.62 -21.55 17.11
C THR A 61 -29.08 -21.14 16.92
N LYS A 62 -29.54 -20.17 17.73
CA LYS A 62 -30.91 -19.65 17.63
C LYS A 62 -31.16 -18.93 16.30
N LYS A 63 -30.18 -18.11 15.87
CA LYS A 63 -30.31 -17.30 14.65
C LYS A 63 -30.29 -18.16 13.39
N TYR A 64 -29.33 -19.07 13.28
CA TYR A 64 -29.07 -19.83 12.05
C TYR A 64 -29.71 -21.24 12.04
N LYS A 65 -30.36 -21.66 13.14
CA LYS A 65 -31.05 -22.97 13.30
C LYS A 65 -30.11 -24.13 12.96
N VAL A 66 -28.89 -24.10 13.43
CA VAL A 66 -27.85 -25.12 13.25
C VAL A 66 -27.42 -25.68 14.60
N THR A 67 -26.74 -26.84 14.61
CA THR A 67 -26.33 -27.50 15.86
C THR A 67 -25.23 -26.71 16.57
N ARG A 68 -25.10 -26.95 17.88
CA ARG A 68 -24.04 -26.37 18.72
C ARG A 68 -22.65 -26.71 18.19
N GLU A 69 -22.41 -27.96 17.86
CA GLU A 69 -21.12 -28.49 17.40
C GLU A 69 -20.68 -27.82 16.11
N LYS A 70 -21.65 -27.47 15.24
CA LYS A 70 -21.34 -26.72 14.00
C LYS A 70 -20.88 -25.31 14.31
N ILE A 71 -21.56 -24.62 15.24
CA ILE A 71 -21.19 -23.24 15.62
C ILE A 71 -19.81 -23.20 16.27
N GLU A 72 -19.54 -24.13 17.21
CA GLU A 72 -18.23 -24.23 17.89
C GLU A 72 -17.11 -24.46 16.88
N ARG A 73 -17.25 -25.42 15.98
CA ARG A 73 -16.25 -25.70 14.94
C ARG A 73 -16.04 -24.51 13.98
N ASP A 74 -17.12 -23.84 13.55
CA ASP A 74 -17.04 -22.70 12.65
C ASP A 74 -16.36 -21.50 13.36
N TYR A 75 -16.65 -21.27 14.64
CA TYR A 75 -15.99 -20.28 15.49
C TYR A 75 -14.49 -20.55 15.64
N GLU A 76 -14.12 -21.78 16.02
CA GLU A 76 -12.73 -22.19 16.18
C GLU A 76 -11.95 -22.00 14.88
N LYS A 77 -12.56 -22.35 13.73
CA LYS A 77 -11.94 -22.14 12.41
C LYS A 77 -11.69 -20.65 12.11
N VAL A 78 -12.66 -19.77 12.37
CA VAL A 78 -12.50 -18.33 12.15
C VAL A 78 -11.44 -17.78 13.09
N TYR A 79 -11.49 -18.13 14.37
CA TYR A 79 -10.53 -17.70 15.38
C TYR A 79 -9.11 -18.13 15.02
N PHE A 80 -8.91 -19.41 14.71
CA PHE A 80 -7.61 -19.96 14.32
C PHE A 80 -7.06 -19.27 13.07
N ASN A 81 -7.89 -19.03 12.05
CA ASN A 81 -7.46 -18.32 10.85
C ASN A 81 -6.98 -16.88 11.14
N ILE A 82 -7.68 -16.17 12.05
CA ILE A 82 -7.24 -14.82 12.46
C ILE A 82 -5.86 -14.89 13.13
N ILE A 83 -5.67 -15.83 14.07
CA ILE A 83 -4.40 -15.98 14.76
C ILE A 83 -3.28 -16.39 13.80
N ALA A 84 -3.54 -17.42 12.97
CA ALA A 84 -2.53 -17.90 12.00
C ALA A 84 -2.07 -16.79 11.03
N LEU A 85 -3.01 -15.98 10.52
CA LEU A 85 -2.68 -14.84 9.67
C LEU A 85 -1.96 -13.71 10.41
N ALA A 86 -2.31 -13.51 11.69
CA ALA A 86 -1.69 -12.48 12.49
C ALA A 86 -0.26 -12.85 12.96
N SER A 87 -0.01 -14.16 13.15
CA SER A 87 1.30 -14.70 13.57
C SER A 87 2.27 -14.92 12.40
N SER A 88 1.83 -14.75 11.16
CA SER A 88 2.74 -14.74 10.01
C SER A 88 3.55 -13.44 10.02
N ILE A 89 4.64 -13.48 10.76
CA ILE A 89 5.47 -12.34 11.21
C ILE A 89 6.10 -11.56 10.04
N ASP A 90 6.09 -12.12 8.84
CA ASP A 90 6.93 -11.67 7.74
C ASP A 90 6.20 -10.87 6.64
N LEU A 91 4.95 -10.47 6.85
CA LEU A 91 4.20 -9.79 5.80
C LEU A 91 4.14 -8.28 6.03
N CYS A 92 4.85 -7.55 5.19
CA CYS A 92 4.71 -6.10 5.07
C CYS A 92 3.25 -5.70 4.84
N PRO A 93 2.71 -4.74 5.60
CA PRO A 93 1.38 -4.20 5.34
C PRO A 93 1.16 -3.76 3.88
N PHE A 94 2.21 -3.36 3.17
CA PHE A 94 2.12 -2.98 1.75
C PHE A 94 2.08 -4.16 0.79
N SER A 95 2.83 -5.23 1.04
CA SER A 95 2.80 -6.40 0.16
C SER A 95 1.46 -7.12 0.23
N SER A 96 0.81 -7.08 1.37
CA SER A 96 -0.50 -7.69 1.57
C SER A 96 -1.69 -6.77 1.26
N LEU A 97 -1.52 -5.46 1.24
CA LEU A 97 -2.42 -4.54 0.56
C LEU A 97 -2.25 -4.64 -0.98
N GLY A 98 -1.15 -5.24 -1.44
CA GLY A 98 -0.99 -5.68 -2.82
C GLY A 98 -1.73 -6.99 -3.03
N ILE A 99 -2.89 -6.95 -3.57
CA ILE A 99 -3.53 -7.82 -4.55
C ILE A 99 -3.37 -9.36 -4.41
N GLU A 100 -2.36 -9.90 -3.72
CA GLU A 100 -2.13 -11.34 -3.60
C GLU A 100 -3.19 -12.07 -2.77
N SER A 101 -3.78 -11.41 -1.79
CA SER A 101 -4.87 -11.96 -0.97
C SER A 101 -6.26 -11.54 -1.44
N VAL A 102 -6.35 -10.64 -2.41
CA VAL A 102 -7.63 -10.21 -2.98
C VAL A 102 -7.98 -11.16 -4.11
N THR A 103 -8.97 -12.01 -3.90
CA THR A 103 -9.66 -12.69 -5.00
C THR A 103 -9.90 -11.71 -6.14
N PRO A 104 -9.73 -12.15 -7.41
CA PRO A 104 -9.92 -11.29 -8.57
C PRO A 104 -11.17 -10.45 -8.38
N PHE A 105 -11.09 -9.15 -8.62
CA PHE A 105 -12.18 -8.20 -8.37
C PHE A 105 -13.44 -8.66 -9.09
N SER A 106 -14.22 -9.52 -8.44
CA SER A 106 -15.51 -9.89 -8.95
C SER A 106 -16.44 -8.67 -8.94
N LYS A 107 -17.44 -8.66 -9.79
CA LYS A 107 -18.45 -7.59 -9.82
C LYS A 107 -19.20 -7.44 -8.49
N GLU A 108 -19.06 -8.43 -7.61
CA GLU A 108 -19.76 -8.55 -6.35
C GLU A 108 -19.20 -7.64 -5.23
N TYR A 109 -17.96 -7.13 -5.41
CA TYR A 109 -17.31 -6.33 -4.37
C TYR A 109 -17.31 -4.84 -4.73
N ASP A 110 -18.41 -4.17 -4.41
CA ASP A 110 -18.50 -2.71 -4.47
C ASP A 110 -18.08 -2.13 -3.11
N LEU A 111 -16.80 -1.80 -2.99
CA LEU A 111 -16.23 -1.21 -1.78
C LEU A 111 -16.77 0.21 -1.58
N LYS A 112 -17.13 0.56 -0.34
CA LYS A 112 -17.56 1.91 0.06
C LYS A 112 -16.41 2.89 0.24
N ALA A 113 -15.19 2.36 0.40
CA ALA A 113 -13.97 3.14 0.57
C ALA A 113 -12.75 2.27 0.22
N PRO A 114 -11.57 2.86 -0.04
CA PRO A 114 -10.35 2.11 -0.27
C PRO A 114 -9.90 1.38 1.00
N HIS A 115 -8.90 0.52 0.85
CA HIS A 115 -8.25 -0.13 2.00
C HIS A 115 -7.17 0.76 2.62
N ARG A 116 -6.59 1.67 1.83
CA ARG A 116 -5.51 2.56 2.24
C ARG A 116 -5.68 3.96 1.66
N PHE A 117 -5.31 4.95 2.43
CA PHE A 117 -5.14 6.32 1.98
C PHE A 117 -3.66 6.70 2.02
N ASP A 118 -3.15 7.21 0.90
CA ASP A 118 -1.83 7.84 0.84
C ASP A 118 -2.01 9.35 1.08
N LEU A 119 -1.31 9.91 2.06
CA LEU A 119 -1.41 11.32 2.45
C LEU A 119 -0.18 12.05 1.94
N ALA A 120 -0.31 12.73 0.79
CA ALA A 120 0.73 13.63 0.29
C ALA A 120 0.65 14.92 1.10
N ILE A 121 1.28 14.94 2.28
CA ILE A 121 1.14 16.05 3.24
C ILE A 121 1.87 17.33 2.84
N THR A 122 2.80 17.23 1.90
CA THR A 122 3.53 18.35 1.30
C THR A 122 4.10 17.94 -0.04
N TYR A 123 4.26 18.87 -0.97
CA TYR A 123 5.05 18.64 -2.20
C TYR A 123 6.46 19.24 -2.15
N ARG A 124 6.84 19.87 -1.04
CA ARG A 124 8.23 20.27 -0.80
C ARG A 124 9.12 19.04 -0.69
N CYS A 125 10.31 19.10 -1.26
CA CYS A 125 11.27 18.01 -1.22
C CYS A 125 12.70 18.54 -1.18
N ASN A 126 13.59 17.86 -0.46
CA ASN A 126 15.01 18.12 -0.42
C ASN A 126 15.81 17.35 -1.50
N ASN A 127 15.13 16.57 -2.36
CA ASN A 127 15.65 15.95 -3.57
C ASN A 127 15.10 16.64 -4.83
N ASN A 128 15.69 16.36 -5.99
CA ASN A 128 15.24 16.83 -7.30
C ASN A 128 15.24 15.72 -8.34
N CYS A 129 14.59 14.60 -8.02
CA CYS A 129 14.61 13.37 -8.81
C CYS A 129 14.18 13.60 -10.26
N ILE A 130 14.93 13.00 -11.22
CA ILE A 130 14.65 13.14 -12.65
C ILE A 130 13.33 12.46 -13.08
N HIS A 131 12.84 11.51 -12.29
CA HIS A 131 11.61 10.75 -12.54
C HIS A 131 10.50 11.04 -11.52
N CYS A 132 10.62 12.14 -10.76
CA CYS A 132 9.69 12.48 -9.69
C CYS A 132 8.25 12.53 -10.18
N TYR A 133 7.42 11.60 -9.73
CA TYR A 133 5.99 11.58 -10.02
C TYR A 133 5.23 12.70 -9.28
N ALA A 134 5.70 13.09 -8.08
CA ALA A 134 5.09 14.12 -7.24
C ALA A 134 5.40 15.56 -7.71
N ALA A 135 6.17 15.73 -8.77
CA ALA A 135 6.40 17.01 -9.39
C ALA A 135 5.14 17.47 -10.15
N SER A 136 4.08 17.73 -9.39
CA SER A 136 2.83 18.25 -9.94
C SER A 136 3.04 19.66 -10.52
N PRO A 137 2.43 19.97 -11.66
CA PRO A 137 2.37 21.35 -12.17
C PRO A 137 1.43 22.24 -11.35
N ARG A 138 0.70 21.69 -10.39
CA ARG A 138 -0.28 22.42 -9.58
C ARG A 138 0.38 22.98 -8.33
N GLU A 139 0.33 24.30 -8.18
CA GLU A 139 0.58 24.93 -6.89
C GLU A 139 -0.64 24.65 -5.99
N THR A 140 -0.40 24.00 -4.85
CA THR A 140 -1.42 23.73 -3.85
C THR A 140 -1.08 24.40 -2.54
N SER A 141 -2.07 25.00 -1.88
CA SER A 141 -1.94 25.36 -0.47
C SER A 141 -1.78 24.11 0.36
N GLU A 142 -1.00 24.16 1.43
CA GLU A 142 -0.86 23.04 2.36
C GLU A 142 -1.81 23.19 3.54
N LEU A 143 -2.52 22.12 3.90
CA LEU A 143 -3.31 22.04 5.12
C LEU A 143 -2.41 22.15 6.35
N GLY A 144 -2.91 22.82 7.38
CA GLY A 144 -2.27 22.86 8.70
C GLY A 144 -2.48 21.56 9.49
N THR A 145 -1.78 21.46 10.63
CA THR A 145 -1.84 20.27 11.52
C THR A 145 -3.25 19.89 11.90
N GLU A 146 -4.07 20.86 12.34
CA GLU A 146 -5.45 20.61 12.77
C GLU A 146 -6.38 20.19 11.62
N GLU A 147 -6.11 20.64 10.41
CA GLU A 147 -6.86 20.20 9.23
C GLU A 147 -6.46 18.77 8.85
N TRP A 148 -5.18 18.40 8.92
CA TRP A 148 -4.73 17.03 8.73
C TRP A 148 -5.29 16.08 9.77
N LYS A 149 -5.40 16.48 11.04
CA LYS A 149 -6.08 15.68 12.07
C LYS A 149 -7.55 15.42 11.69
N LYS A 150 -8.28 16.42 11.19
CA LYS A 150 -9.65 16.23 10.68
C LYS A 150 -9.69 15.25 9.50
N VAL A 151 -8.71 15.33 8.58
CA VAL A 151 -8.57 14.36 7.48
C VAL A 151 -8.37 12.95 8.03
N ILE A 152 -7.48 12.77 9.02
CA ILE A 152 -7.25 11.48 9.69
C ILE A 152 -8.52 10.96 10.37
N ASP A 153 -9.29 11.81 11.03
CA ASP A 153 -10.57 11.44 11.65
C ASP A 153 -11.56 10.92 10.61
N ILE A 154 -11.73 11.63 9.48
CA ILE A 154 -12.60 11.20 8.39
C ILE A 154 -12.14 9.84 7.84
N ILE A 155 -10.83 9.69 7.56
CA ILE A 155 -10.27 8.45 7.05
C ILE A 155 -10.45 7.31 8.05
N SER A 156 -10.34 7.60 9.33
CA SER A 156 -10.51 6.60 10.37
C SER A 156 -11.89 5.91 10.33
N GLU A 157 -12.93 6.58 9.85
CA GLU A 157 -14.25 5.96 9.65
C GLU A 157 -14.34 5.14 8.35
N LEU A 158 -13.39 5.30 7.42
CA LEU A 158 -13.42 4.74 6.08
C LEU A 158 -12.42 3.60 5.88
N SER A 159 -11.22 3.72 6.45
CA SER A 159 -10.10 2.81 6.28
C SER A 159 -9.35 2.62 7.60
N ASN A 160 -8.52 1.60 7.67
CA ASN A 160 -7.65 1.39 8.83
C ASN A 160 -6.15 1.58 8.51
N ALA A 161 -5.80 2.01 7.30
CA ALA A 161 -4.42 2.20 6.90
C ALA A 161 -4.22 3.55 6.22
N ILE A 162 -3.17 4.25 6.63
CA ILE A 162 -2.68 5.48 6.01
C ILE A 162 -1.19 5.41 5.77
N VAL A 163 -0.72 6.15 4.77
CA VAL A 163 0.70 6.29 4.48
C VAL A 163 1.02 7.76 4.27
N PHE A 164 1.86 8.31 5.10
CA PHE A 164 2.40 9.65 4.91
C PHE A 164 3.43 9.65 3.79
N THR A 165 3.26 10.54 2.83
CA THR A 165 4.08 10.67 1.62
C THR A 165 4.03 12.11 1.10
N GLY A 166 4.41 12.31 -0.16
CA GLY A 166 4.34 13.60 -0.85
C GLY A 166 5.60 13.86 -1.65
N GLY A 167 6.21 15.03 -1.46
CA GLY A 167 7.60 15.28 -1.84
C GLY A 167 8.53 14.58 -0.84
N GLU A 168 8.77 15.21 0.31
CA GLU A 168 9.43 14.58 1.47
C GLU A 168 8.65 14.94 2.73
N PRO A 169 7.91 13.97 3.31
CA PRO A 169 7.05 14.22 4.46
C PRO A 169 7.82 14.66 5.71
N LEU A 170 9.08 14.25 5.87
CA LEU A 170 9.94 14.67 6.99
C LEU A 170 10.39 16.15 6.94
N LEU A 171 10.03 16.89 5.90
CA LEU A 171 10.18 18.35 5.86
C LEU A 171 9.07 19.08 6.62
N ARG A 172 8.02 18.40 7.03
CA ARG A 172 7.00 18.97 7.92
C ARG A 172 7.43 18.80 9.36
N GLU A 173 7.41 19.87 10.12
CA GLU A 173 7.80 19.86 11.55
C GLU A 173 6.79 19.09 12.42
N ASP A 174 5.52 19.03 11.99
CA ASP A 174 4.43 18.37 12.68
C ASP A 174 4.25 16.87 12.33
N ILE A 175 5.18 16.28 11.56
CA ILE A 175 5.04 14.88 11.11
C ILE A 175 4.91 13.89 12.27
N VAL A 176 5.71 14.02 13.33
CA VAL A 176 5.66 13.13 14.50
C VAL A 176 4.31 13.25 15.22
N GLU A 177 3.78 14.46 15.33
CA GLU A 177 2.45 14.71 15.89
C GLU A 177 1.35 14.05 15.06
N LEU A 178 1.41 14.15 13.73
CA LEU A 178 0.44 13.52 12.83
C LEU A 178 0.50 11.98 12.89
N VAL A 179 1.69 11.39 12.96
CA VAL A 179 1.88 9.96 13.16
C VAL A 179 1.30 9.52 14.50
N SER A 180 1.62 10.24 15.58
CA SER A 180 1.06 9.97 16.91
C SER A 180 -0.46 10.05 16.94
N TYR A 181 -1.05 11.04 16.26
CA TYR A 181 -2.49 11.19 16.17
C TYR A 181 -3.18 10.01 15.44
N SER A 182 -2.48 9.39 14.52
CA SER A 182 -2.98 8.26 13.71
C SER A 182 -2.76 6.87 14.33
N LYS A 183 -2.32 6.76 15.57
CA LYS A 183 -1.94 5.50 16.25
C LYS A 183 -3.01 4.38 16.25
N ASN A 184 -4.27 4.72 16.02
CA ASN A 184 -5.37 3.74 15.89
C ASN A 184 -5.51 3.16 14.48
N LEU A 185 -4.69 3.63 13.53
CA LEU A 185 -4.57 3.15 12.16
C LEU A 185 -3.24 2.41 11.99
N VAL A 186 -3.14 1.63 10.95
CA VAL A 186 -1.83 1.18 10.46
C VAL A 186 -1.19 2.34 9.73
N THR A 187 -0.03 2.77 10.20
CA THR A 187 0.59 4.01 9.75
C THR A 187 1.94 3.75 9.09
N GLY A 188 2.08 4.17 7.85
CA GLY A 188 3.32 4.07 7.09
C GLY A 188 3.93 5.42 6.75
N LEU A 189 5.20 5.40 6.39
CA LEU A 189 5.95 6.55 5.91
C LEU A 189 6.71 6.19 4.63
N ILE A 190 6.57 6.99 3.57
CA ILE A 190 7.41 6.91 2.37
C ILE A 190 8.31 8.12 2.35
N THR A 191 9.62 7.91 2.35
CA THR A 191 10.63 8.95 2.48
C THR A 191 11.84 8.67 1.59
N ASN A 192 12.60 9.72 1.27
CA ASN A 192 13.92 9.58 0.66
C ASN A 192 15.03 9.19 1.67
N GLY A 193 14.71 9.08 2.94
CA GLY A 193 15.58 8.61 4.00
C GLY A 193 16.55 9.63 4.60
N ARG A 194 16.80 10.76 3.95
CA ARG A 194 17.84 11.73 4.35
C ARG A 194 17.64 12.33 5.73
N LEU A 195 16.41 12.47 6.16
CA LEU A 195 16.05 13.06 7.46
C LEU A 195 15.71 12.01 8.53
N LEU A 196 15.70 10.72 8.20
CA LEU A 196 15.43 9.65 9.16
C LEU A 196 16.40 9.66 10.37
N PRO A 197 17.71 9.94 10.22
CA PRO A 197 18.60 10.03 11.38
C PRO A 197 18.13 11.00 12.46
N LYS A 198 17.42 12.06 12.06
CA LYS A 198 16.85 13.06 12.97
C LYS A 198 15.54 12.60 13.62
N TYR A 199 14.68 11.90 12.88
CA TYR A 199 13.29 11.66 13.30
C TYR A 199 13.02 10.22 13.77
N MET A 200 13.90 9.26 13.45
CA MET A 200 13.59 7.84 13.61
C MET A 200 13.24 7.46 15.04
N GLY A 201 13.98 7.99 16.04
CA GLY A 201 13.70 7.72 17.43
C GLY A 201 12.32 8.23 17.89
N ASP A 202 11.93 9.43 17.45
CA ASP A 202 10.60 9.99 17.77
C ASP A 202 9.47 9.22 17.05
N LEU A 203 9.71 8.82 15.79
CA LEU A 203 8.76 8.03 15.01
C LEU A 203 8.53 6.64 15.61
N GLU A 204 9.58 6.00 16.12
CA GLU A 204 9.48 4.72 16.84
C GLU A 204 8.68 4.88 18.14
N GLN A 205 8.95 5.92 18.93
CA GLN A 205 8.22 6.20 20.16
C GLN A 205 6.71 6.42 19.95
N VAL A 206 6.32 6.97 18.81
CA VAL A 206 4.89 7.16 18.45
C VAL A 206 4.31 5.97 17.69
N GLU A 207 5.01 4.83 17.70
CA GLU A 207 4.56 3.56 17.14
C GLU A 207 4.28 3.62 15.61
N LEU A 208 5.18 4.25 14.81
CA LEU A 208 5.14 4.12 13.36
C LEU A 208 5.26 2.63 12.98
N ASP A 209 4.34 2.10 12.18
CA ASP A 209 4.33 0.67 11.85
C ASP A 209 5.41 0.31 10.83
N HIS A 210 5.60 1.14 9.79
CA HIS A 210 6.58 0.84 8.75
C HIS A 210 7.11 2.08 8.04
N VAL A 211 8.32 1.95 7.51
CA VAL A 211 8.97 2.96 6.66
C VAL A 211 9.45 2.34 5.35
N GLN A 212 9.12 3.01 4.25
CA GLN A 212 9.66 2.70 2.93
C GLN A 212 10.64 3.78 2.52
N ILE A 213 11.87 3.40 2.24
CA ILE A 213 12.96 4.31 1.90
C ILE A 213 13.30 4.17 0.41
N THR A 214 13.29 5.29 -0.33
CA THR A 214 13.66 5.30 -1.74
C THR A 214 15.18 5.31 -1.88
N ILE A 215 15.72 4.32 -2.61
CA ILE A 215 17.14 4.25 -2.99
C ILE A 215 17.27 3.75 -4.42
N GLU A 216 18.04 4.44 -5.26
CA GLU A 216 17.96 4.26 -6.72
C GLU A 216 19.21 3.59 -7.35
N GLY A 217 20.06 2.97 -6.55
CA GLY A 217 21.30 2.31 -6.99
C GLY A 217 22.49 2.73 -6.14
N PHE A 218 23.72 2.42 -6.56
CA PHE A 218 24.94 2.86 -5.90
C PHE A 218 25.14 4.37 -5.99
N GLU A 219 26.07 4.92 -5.20
CA GLU A 219 26.26 6.34 -4.95
C GLU A 219 26.19 7.24 -6.19
N GLU A 220 26.98 6.96 -7.22
CA GLU A 220 27.01 7.77 -8.44
C GLU A 220 25.63 7.79 -9.13
N VAL A 221 25.05 6.61 -9.28
CA VAL A 221 23.75 6.40 -9.93
C VAL A 221 22.62 6.99 -9.09
N HIS A 222 22.62 6.72 -7.78
CA HIS A 222 21.65 7.29 -6.85
C HIS A 222 21.64 8.80 -6.92
N ASN A 223 22.81 9.44 -6.70
CA ASN A 223 22.93 10.89 -6.70
C ASN A 223 22.52 11.53 -8.03
N LYS A 224 22.85 10.88 -9.15
CA LYS A 224 22.40 11.29 -10.48
C LYS A 224 20.88 11.25 -10.64
N ILE A 225 20.24 10.19 -10.17
CA ILE A 225 18.78 9.99 -10.30
C ILE A 225 18.03 10.95 -9.36
N VAL A 226 18.46 11.05 -8.11
CA VAL A 226 17.79 11.93 -7.14
C VAL A 226 18.15 13.42 -7.29
N GLY A 227 19.13 13.73 -8.17
CA GLY A 227 19.48 15.09 -8.57
C GLY A 227 20.20 15.93 -7.53
N VAL A 228 20.69 15.29 -6.48
CA VAL A 228 21.48 15.90 -5.39
C VAL A 228 22.45 14.87 -4.80
N ASN A 229 23.46 15.31 -4.06
CA ASN A 229 24.37 14.41 -3.34
C ASN A 229 23.69 13.92 -2.04
N ALA A 230 22.99 12.80 -2.12
CA ALA A 230 22.11 12.27 -1.05
C ALA A 230 22.54 10.89 -0.51
N TRP A 231 23.44 10.19 -1.20
CA TRP A 231 23.78 8.79 -0.90
C TRP A 231 24.09 8.53 0.57
N ASN A 232 25.05 9.29 1.13
CA ASN A 232 25.50 9.06 2.51
C ASN A 232 24.36 9.26 3.53
N GLU A 233 23.52 10.30 3.34
CA GLU A 233 22.39 10.59 4.21
C GLU A 233 21.30 9.52 4.08
N THR A 234 21.03 9.03 2.86
CA THR A 234 20.05 7.96 2.62
C THR A 234 20.51 6.65 3.25
N ILE A 235 21.79 6.27 3.11
CA ILE A 235 22.36 5.07 3.73
C ILE A 235 22.32 5.16 5.26
N GLU A 236 22.65 6.33 5.82
CA GLU A 236 22.52 6.56 7.26
C GLU A 236 21.06 6.42 7.73
N GLY A 237 20.13 6.96 6.94
CA GLY A 237 18.71 6.80 7.21
C GLY A 237 18.24 5.34 7.19
N ILE A 238 18.71 4.52 6.23
CA ILE A 238 18.43 3.09 6.18
C ILE A 238 18.98 2.39 7.43
N ARG A 239 20.21 2.66 7.83
CA ARG A 239 20.81 2.07 9.04
C ARG A 239 20.01 2.42 10.29
N LYS A 240 19.64 3.69 10.45
CA LYS A 240 18.82 4.14 11.59
C LYS A 240 17.44 3.49 11.63
N ALA A 241 16.83 3.27 10.46
CA ALA A 241 15.57 2.57 10.39
C ALA A 241 15.71 1.08 10.76
N LEU A 242 16.78 0.42 10.30
CA LEU A 242 17.09 -0.97 10.65
C LEU A 242 17.49 -1.18 12.14
N ASP A 243 18.06 -0.15 12.77
CA ASP A 243 18.38 -0.17 14.22
C ASP A 243 17.12 -0.01 15.11
N SER A 244 15.95 0.31 14.52
CA SER A 244 14.68 0.51 15.24
C SER A 244 13.77 -0.72 15.14
N SER A 245 12.68 -0.71 15.90
CA SER A 245 11.60 -1.71 15.80
C SER A 245 10.62 -1.46 14.65
N VAL A 246 10.80 -0.38 13.89
CA VAL A 246 9.92 -0.01 12.77
C VAL A 246 10.23 -0.89 11.57
N PHE A 247 9.18 -1.52 11.03
CA PHE A 247 9.35 -2.35 9.85
C PHE A 247 9.91 -1.54 8.67
N THR A 248 11.05 -1.97 8.13
CA THR A 248 11.80 -1.23 7.13
C THR A 248 11.91 -1.98 5.80
N LEU A 249 11.61 -1.28 4.70
CA LEU A 249 11.87 -1.76 3.34
C LEU A 249 12.43 -0.63 2.48
N THR A 250 13.12 -1.00 1.40
CA THR A 250 13.54 -0.04 0.37
C THR A 250 12.72 -0.18 -0.90
N ASN A 251 12.64 0.89 -1.68
CA ASN A 251 12.04 0.88 -3.01
C ASN A 251 12.99 1.49 -4.03
N THR A 252 13.17 0.78 -5.16
CA THR A 252 14.02 1.21 -6.28
C THR A 252 13.21 1.27 -7.56
N THR A 253 13.23 2.43 -8.24
CA THR A 253 12.61 2.58 -9.55
C THR A 253 13.60 2.15 -10.64
N LEU A 254 13.26 1.08 -11.37
CA LEU A 254 14.11 0.54 -12.44
C LEU A 254 14.12 1.45 -13.67
N MET A 255 15.32 1.81 -14.08
CA MET A 255 15.59 2.71 -15.21
C MET A 255 16.84 2.27 -15.98
N LYS A 256 17.05 2.82 -17.17
CA LYS A 256 18.27 2.61 -17.96
C LYS A 256 19.59 2.94 -17.23
N TYR A 257 19.50 3.65 -16.12
CA TYR A 257 20.67 4.08 -15.34
C TYR A 257 21.11 3.09 -14.28
N ASN A 258 20.19 2.24 -13.75
CA ASN A 258 20.45 1.40 -12.55
C ASN A 258 20.26 -0.11 -12.78
N TYR A 259 19.65 -0.57 -13.89
CA TYR A 259 19.26 -1.97 -14.05
C TYR A 259 20.44 -2.94 -14.23
N LYS A 260 21.59 -2.48 -14.77
CA LYS A 260 22.73 -3.36 -15.11
C LYS A 260 23.40 -3.95 -13.88
N ASP A 261 23.48 -3.21 -12.80
CA ASP A 261 24.12 -3.63 -11.56
C ASP A 261 23.12 -4.08 -10.48
N VAL A 262 21.88 -4.41 -10.86
CA VAL A 262 20.79 -4.71 -9.92
C VAL A 262 21.13 -5.88 -9.00
N GLU A 263 21.79 -6.94 -9.50
CA GLU A 263 22.20 -8.10 -8.70
C GLU A 263 23.19 -7.69 -7.61
N LYS A 264 24.25 -6.95 -7.96
CA LYS A 264 25.23 -6.43 -6.99
C LYS A 264 24.57 -5.48 -5.97
N PHE A 265 23.60 -4.70 -6.46
CA PHE A 265 22.89 -3.75 -5.60
C PHE A 265 22.00 -4.48 -4.58
N ILE A 266 21.32 -5.56 -4.97
CA ILE A 266 20.55 -6.42 -4.06
C ILE A 266 21.48 -7.04 -3.01
N HIS A 267 22.64 -7.60 -3.39
CA HIS A 267 23.63 -8.11 -2.42
C HIS A 267 24.09 -7.05 -1.45
N PHE A 268 24.30 -5.81 -1.91
CA PHE A 268 24.67 -4.70 -1.05
C PHE A 268 23.54 -4.36 -0.06
N LEU A 269 22.30 -4.25 -0.51
CA LEU A 269 21.16 -3.97 0.36
C LEU A 269 20.94 -5.08 1.40
N SER A 270 21.07 -6.33 0.99
CA SER A 270 21.06 -7.48 1.91
C SER A 270 22.17 -7.39 2.96
N SER A 271 23.38 -6.97 2.57
CA SER A 271 24.51 -6.80 3.49
C SER A 271 24.31 -5.70 4.54
N LEU A 272 23.39 -4.76 4.31
CA LEU A 272 22.98 -3.76 5.30
C LEU A 272 21.99 -4.34 6.33
N GLY A 273 21.41 -5.53 6.10
CA GLY A 273 20.42 -6.15 6.96
C GLY A 273 18.98 -5.99 6.46
N LEU A 274 18.76 -5.52 5.23
CA LEU A 274 17.43 -5.47 4.65
C LEU A 274 16.97 -6.89 4.28
N GLU A 275 15.78 -7.26 4.73
CA GLU A 275 15.13 -8.54 4.44
C GLU A 275 14.07 -8.42 3.34
N ARG A 276 13.64 -7.20 3.02
CA ARG A 276 12.59 -6.93 2.06
C ARG A 276 12.93 -5.77 1.14
N LEU A 277 12.84 -6.03 -0.16
CA LEU A 277 13.16 -5.07 -1.20
C LEU A 277 11.97 -4.88 -2.14
N ALA A 278 11.61 -3.62 -2.41
CA ALA A 278 10.61 -3.29 -3.40
C ALA A 278 11.24 -2.73 -4.67
N PHE A 279 10.67 -3.12 -5.79
CA PHE A 279 11.04 -2.58 -7.10
C PHE A 279 9.80 -2.17 -7.88
N ASN A 280 9.95 -1.16 -8.70
CA ASN A 280 8.93 -0.75 -9.66
C ASN A 280 9.55 -0.23 -10.96
N SER A 281 8.80 -0.30 -12.04
CA SER A 281 9.12 0.40 -13.29
C SER A 281 8.73 1.87 -13.20
N ILE A 282 9.20 2.69 -14.14
CA ILE A 282 8.81 4.09 -14.25
C ILE A 282 7.30 4.20 -14.45
N ILE A 283 6.68 5.12 -13.72
CA ILE A 283 5.31 5.58 -13.94
C ILE A 283 5.39 6.94 -14.66
N TYR A 284 4.74 7.04 -15.81
CA TYR A 284 4.79 8.24 -16.66
C TYR A 284 3.92 9.36 -16.09
N SER A 285 4.45 10.03 -15.09
CA SER A 285 3.84 11.18 -14.42
C SER A 285 4.92 12.16 -13.94
N GLY A 286 4.56 13.41 -13.74
CA GLY A 286 5.46 14.43 -13.26
C GLY A 286 6.66 14.65 -14.20
N LYS A 287 7.89 14.43 -13.69
CA LYS A 287 9.13 14.57 -14.47
C LYS A 287 9.54 13.32 -15.25
N ALA A 288 8.84 12.21 -15.08
CA ALA A 288 9.20 10.93 -15.70
C ALA A 288 9.11 11.01 -17.24
N LYS A 289 10.16 10.52 -17.92
CA LYS A 289 10.22 10.48 -19.40
C LYS A 289 10.27 9.03 -19.89
N ARG A 290 9.67 8.76 -21.05
CA ARG A 290 9.72 7.43 -21.70
C ARG A 290 11.17 6.97 -21.97
N ASP A 291 12.07 7.91 -22.27
CA ASP A 291 13.49 7.63 -22.54
C ASP A 291 14.24 7.03 -21.34
N TYR A 292 13.71 7.18 -20.12
CA TYR A 292 14.32 6.59 -18.93
C TYR A 292 13.93 5.12 -18.71
N ALA A 293 12.82 4.69 -19.29
CA ALA A 293 12.29 3.35 -19.12
C ALA A 293 13.17 2.31 -19.80
N LEU A 294 13.17 1.10 -19.28
CA LEU A 294 13.76 -0.08 -19.90
C LEU A 294 12.96 -0.49 -21.13
N SER A 295 13.63 -1.16 -22.07
CA SER A 295 12.93 -1.93 -23.09
C SER A 295 12.15 -3.10 -22.44
N LEU A 296 11.20 -3.70 -23.16
CA LEU A 296 10.47 -4.85 -22.65
C LEU A 296 11.43 -6.02 -22.36
N GLU A 297 12.40 -6.23 -23.23
CA GLU A 297 13.41 -7.29 -23.07
C GLU A 297 14.29 -7.04 -21.85
N ASP A 298 14.86 -5.83 -21.71
CA ASP A 298 15.64 -5.47 -20.53
C ASP A 298 14.81 -5.58 -19.23
N SER A 299 13.52 -5.22 -19.28
CA SER A 299 12.62 -5.33 -18.12
C SER A 299 12.44 -6.78 -17.69
N ARG A 300 12.25 -7.70 -18.65
CA ARG A 300 12.10 -9.14 -18.40
C ARG A 300 13.37 -9.72 -17.80
N ILE A 301 14.50 -9.52 -18.45
CA ILE A 301 15.81 -10.00 -17.98
C ILE A 301 16.13 -9.44 -16.58
N THR A 302 15.84 -8.15 -16.35
CA THR A 302 16.10 -7.53 -15.05
C THR A 302 15.22 -8.11 -13.96
N LEU A 303 13.93 -8.33 -14.24
CA LEU A 303 12.99 -8.94 -13.28
C LEU A 303 13.43 -10.37 -12.92
N GLU A 304 13.83 -11.19 -13.90
CA GLU A 304 14.35 -12.55 -13.66
C GLU A 304 15.58 -12.54 -12.76
N LYS A 305 16.51 -11.61 -12.99
CA LYS A 305 17.69 -11.42 -12.14
C LYS A 305 17.33 -11.03 -10.71
N ILE A 306 16.39 -10.08 -10.55
CA ILE A 306 15.91 -9.63 -9.23
C ILE A 306 15.31 -10.81 -8.46
N ILE A 307 14.39 -11.55 -9.08
CA ILE A 307 13.73 -12.71 -8.47
C ILE A 307 14.77 -13.73 -8.02
N LYS A 308 15.62 -14.16 -8.95
CA LYS A 308 16.66 -15.15 -8.66
C LYS A 308 17.56 -14.71 -7.51
N THR A 309 18.05 -13.47 -7.53
CA THR A 309 18.95 -12.96 -6.49
C THR A 309 18.26 -12.83 -5.12
N CYS A 310 17.00 -12.38 -5.11
CA CYS A 310 16.22 -12.32 -3.86
C CYS A 310 15.98 -13.72 -3.29
N ASP A 311 15.62 -14.71 -4.12
CA ASP A 311 15.41 -16.09 -3.69
C ASP A 311 16.71 -16.72 -3.14
N GLU A 312 17.84 -16.51 -3.81
CA GLU A 312 19.16 -17.00 -3.37
C GLU A 312 19.59 -16.43 -2.02
N LEU A 313 19.16 -15.21 -1.70
CA LEU A 313 19.48 -14.50 -0.46
C LEU A 313 18.37 -14.63 0.61
N GLY A 314 17.26 -15.29 0.31
CA GLY A 314 16.11 -15.40 1.22
C GLY A 314 15.41 -14.06 1.48
N LEU A 315 15.47 -13.13 0.52
CA LEU A 315 14.85 -11.80 0.62
C LEU A 315 13.42 -11.83 0.09
N GLU A 316 12.52 -11.11 0.74
CA GLU A 316 11.18 -10.89 0.22
C GLU A 316 11.19 -9.82 -0.88
N LEU A 317 10.71 -10.18 -2.07
CA LEU A 317 10.57 -9.27 -3.21
C LEU A 317 9.16 -8.71 -3.28
N VAL A 318 9.06 -7.38 -3.34
CA VAL A 318 7.81 -6.66 -3.61
C VAL A 318 7.88 -6.00 -4.98
N TRP A 319 6.95 -6.35 -5.88
CA TRP A 319 6.82 -5.71 -7.19
C TRP A 319 5.60 -4.80 -7.21
N TYR A 320 5.79 -3.48 -7.35
CA TYR A 320 4.70 -2.52 -7.24
C TYR A 320 4.03 -2.13 -8.57
N THR A 321 4.69 -2.36 -9.69
CA THR A 321 4.18 -1.90 -10.98
C THR A 321 2.97 -2.72 -11.44
N PRO A 322 1.84 -2.08 -11.75
CA PRO A 322 0.77 -2.74 -12.50
C PRO A 322 1.32 -3.19 -13.86
N THR A 323 1.22 -4.48 -14.15
CA THR A 323 1.93 -5.08 -15.28
C THR A 323 0.94 -5.62 -16.32
N LYS A 324 1.23 -5.41 -17.60
CA LYS A 324 0.46 -5.96 -18.70
C LYS A 324 0.80 -7.44 -18.85
N ARG A 325 -0.14 -8.33 -18.52
CA ARG A 325 0.08 -9.78 -18.56
C ARG A 325 0.43 -10.33 -19.95
N CYS A 326 0.06 -9.64 -21.02
CA CYS A 326 0.48 -10.00 -22.39
C CYS A 326 1.93 -9.65 -22.72
N GLU A 327 2.60 -8.81 -21.92
CA GLU A 327 4.00 -8.42 -22.07
C GLU A 327 4.88 -9.19 -21.09
N ILE A 328 4.55 -9.13 -19.79
CA ILE A 328 5.19 -9.87 -18.70
C ILE A 328 4.06 -10.35 -17.78
N ASP A 329 3.89 -11.65 -17.62
CA ASP A 329 2.89 -12.18 -16.70
C ASP A 329 3.50 -12.36 -15.28
N PRO A 330 3.16 -11.48 -14.30
CA PRO A 330 3.74 -11.56 -12.97
C PRO A 330 3.39 -12.86 -12.24
N VAL A 331 2.28 -13.52 -12.63
CA VAL A 331 1.85 -14.78 -12.01
C VAL A 331 2.82 -15.92 -12.35
N GLU A 332 3.36 -15.93 -13.58
CA GLU A 332 4.37 -16.94 -13.98
C GLU A 332 5.67 -16.81 -13.18
N TYR A 333 5.94 -15.64 -12.62
CA TYR A 333 7.10 -15.35 -11.77
C TYR A 333 6.81 -15.46 -10.26
N GLY A 334 5.64 -15.98 -9.87
CA GLY A 334 5.26 -16.08 -8.45
C GLY A 334 4.94 -14.74 -7.76
N LEU A 335 4.88 -13.64 -8.52
CA LEU A 335 4.64 -12.30 -7.98
C LEU A 335 3.15 -11.98 -7.75
N GLY A 336 2.24 -12.91 -8.12
CA GLY A 336 0.80 -12.70 -8.05
C GLY A 336 0.26 -11.70 -9.06
N LEU A 337 -1.00 -11.32 -8.94
CA LEU A 337 -1.66 -10.37 -9.84
C LEU A 337 -1.20 -8.94 -9.56
N LYS A 338 -0.60 -8.28 -10.54
CA LYS A 338 -0.17 -6.88 -10.45
C LYS A 338 -1.11 -5.97 -11.25
N VAL A 339 -2.26 -5.68 -10.68
CA VAL A 339 -3.29 -4.82 -11.28
C VAL A 339 -3.26 -3.42 -10.65
N CYS A 340 -3.69 -2.41 -11.39
CA CYS A 340 -3.74 -1.03 -10.89
C CYS A 340 -4.68 -0.90 -9.68
N SER A 341 -4.20 -0.34 -8.59
CA SER A 341 -4.93 -0.12 -7.33
C SER A 341 -5.65 1.22 -7.26
N ALA A 342 -5.37 2.16 -8.17
CA ALA A 342 -5.87 3.53 -8.17
C ALA A 342 -7.41 3.59 -8.10
N ALA A 343 -7.94 4.45 -7.22
CA ALA A 343 -9.37 4.63 -6.96
C ALA A 343 -10.15 3.32 -6.69
N ARG A 344 -9.45 2.27 -6.23
CA ARG A 344 -10.00 0.94 -5.89
C ARG A 344 -9.50 0.48 -4.53
N ILE A 345 -8.19 0.23 -4.41
CA ILE A 345 -7.52 -0.24 -3.20
C ILE A 345 -6.95 0.93 -2.42
N ASN A 346 -6.42 1.92 -3.12
CA ASN A 346 -5.91 3.15 -2.54
C ASN A 346 -6.42 4.39 -3.28
N VAL A 347 -6.33 5.51 -2.60
CA VAL A 347 -6.44 6.87 -3.13
C VAL A 347 -5.40 7.74 -2.46
N THR A 348 -5.12 8.90 -3.02
CA THR A 348 -4.22 9.88 -2.40
C THR A 348 -4.97 11.15 -2.03
N VAL A 349 -4.69 11.68 -0.84
CA VAL A 349 -5.11 13.02 -0.43
C VAL A 349 -3.93 13.97 -0.64
N GLU A 350 -4.14 15.00 -1.45
CA GLU A 350 -3.13 16.03 -1.75
C GLU A 350 -2.97 17.04 -0.60
N PRO A 351 -1.92 17.87 -0.60
CA PRO A 351 -1.66 18.83 0.48
C PRO A 351 -2.80 19.81 0.78
N ASN A 352 -3.67 20.10 -0.18
CA ASN A 352 -4.84 20.97 -0.06
C ASN A 352 -6.15 20.22 0.29
N GLY A 353 -6.08 18.91 0.54
CA GLY A 353 -7.23 18.05 0.85
C GLY A 353 -7.97 17.50 -0.37
N ASP A 354 -7.52 17.76 -1.61
CA ASP A 354 -8.09 17.14 -2.80
C ASP A 354 -7.77 15.63 -2.82
N VAL A 355 -8.74 14.83 -3.20
CA VAL A 355 -8.58 13.38 -3.34
C VAL A 355 -8.35 13.04 -4.80
N ILE A 356 -7.24 12.37 -5.08
CA ILE A 356 -6.84 11.92 -6.42
C ILE A 356 -6.77 10.39 -6.48
N PRO A 357 -6.86 9.77 -7.68
CA PRO A 357 -6.91 8.31 -7.84
C PRO A 357 -5.71 7.56 -7.25
N CYS A 358 -4.51 8.11 -7.40
CA CYS A 358 -3.25 7.61 -6.83
C CYS A 358 -2.22 8.75 -6.80
N GLN A 359 -1.09 8.52 -6.17
CA GLN A 359 0.02 9.49 -6.02
C GLN A 359 0.54 10.08 -7.34
N SER A 360 0.25 9.44 -8.48
CA SER A 360 0.77 9.81 -9.79
C SER A 360 -0.29 10.36 -10.76
N TRP A 361 -1.57 10.35 -10.38
CA TRP A 361 -2.66 10.78 -11.26
C TRP A 361 -3.37 12.02 -10.69
N PHE A 362 -2.95 13.20 -11.12
CA PHE A 362 -3.33 14.50 -10.55
C PHE A 362 -4.69 15.04 -11.06
N GLU A 363 -5.71 14.19 -11.13
CA GLU A 363 -7.09 14.60 -11.41
C GLU A 363 -7.96 14.47 -10.16
N PRO A 364 -8.43 15.58 -9.56
CA PRO A 364 -9.24 15.53 -8.36
C PRO A 364 -10.58 14.84 -8.56
N MET A 365 -10.91 13.97 -7.63
CA MET A 365 -12.22 13.31 -7.52
C MET A 365 -13.18 14.10 -6.62
N GLY A 366 -12.67 15.04 -5.84
CA GLY A 366 -13.33 15.90 -4.87
C GLY A 366 -12.37 16.26 -3.74
N ASN A 367 -12.82 16.98 -2.71
CA ASN A 367 -12.01 17.42 -1.56
C ASN A 367 -12.53 16.78 -0.27
N ILE A 368 -11.66 16.12 0.48
CA ILE A 368 -12.04 15.31 1.64
C ILE A 368 -12.66 16.13 2.79
N LEU A 369 -12.31 17.43 2.92
CA LEU A 369 -12.83 18.33 3.95
C LEU A 369 -14.11 19.07 3.52
N LYS A 370 -14.42 19.08 2.22
CA LYS A 370 -15.52 19.89 1.66
C LYS A 370 -16.67 19.04 1.14
N ASP A 371 -16.37 17.85 0.63
CA ASP A 371 -17.31 16.99 -0.04
C ASP A 371 -17.66 15.76 0.79
N GLN A 372 -18.85 15.22 0.60
CA GLN A 372 -19.20 13.93 1.19
C GLN A 372 -18.38 12.83 0.54
N TRP A 373 -17.83 11.91 1.34
CA TRP A 373 -17.02 10.79 0.85
C TRP A 373 -17.69 10.00 -0.27
N SER A 374 -18.98 9.73 -0.15
CA SER A 374 -19.74 8.99 -1.17
C SER A 374 -19.71 9.67 -2.55
N SER A 375 -19.67 11.00 -2.61
CA SER A 375 -19.56 11.77 -3.85
C SER A 375 -18.18 11.65 -4.46
N ILE A 376 -17.13 11.75 -3.64
CA ILE A 376 -15.73 11.56 -4.03
C ILE A 376 -15.54 10.15 -4.58
N TRP A 377 -15.93 9.13 -3.81
CA TRP A 377 -15.74 7.73 -4.16
C TRP A 377 -16.53 7.30 -5.40
N ASN A 378 -17.68 7.93 -5.68
CA ASN A 378 -18.51 7.68 -6.86
C ASN A 378 -18.37 8.73 -7.94
N SER A 379 -17.31 9.55 -7.90
CA SER A 379 -17.01 10.54 -8.94
C SER A 379 -16.92 9.90 -10.34
N LYS A 380 -17.03 10.71 -11.38
CA LYS A 380 -16.88 10.24 -12.76
C LYS A 380 -15.51 9.58 -12.98
N MET A 381 -14.45 10.18 -12.41
CA MET A 381 -13.09 9.68 -12.53
C MET A 381 -12.91 8.32 -11.82
N ALA A 382 -13.37 8.19 -10.59
CA ALA A 382 -13.32 6.92 -9.87
C ALA A 382 -14.06 5.81 -10.61
N LYS A 383 -15.25 6.09 -11.14
CA LYS A 383 -16.02 5.14 -11.97
C LYS A 383 -15.33 4.81 -13.29
N TYR A 384 -14.70 5.79 -13.94
CA TYR A 384 -13.94 5.59 -15.16
C TYR A 384 -12.82 4.56 -14.94
N ILE A 385 -12.05 4.70 -13.86
CA ILE A 385 -10.96 3.81 -13.50
C ILE A 385 -11.49 2.42 -13.10
N ARG A 386 -12.44 2.33 -12.16
CA ARG A 386 -12.99 1.06 -11.69
C ARG A 386 -13.67 0.25 -12.79
N ASN A 387 -14.30 0.93 -13.76
CA ASN A 387 -14.89 0.29 -14.94
C ASN A 387 -13.88 0.02 -16.05
N ARG A 388 -12.59 0.32 -15.82
CA ARG A 388 -11.49 0.07 -16.75
C ARG A 388 -11.72 0.69 -18.15
N LYS A 389 -12.39 1.85 -18.21
CA LYS A 389 -12.73 2.53 -19.46
C LYS A 389 -11.53 3.06 -20.24
N TYR A 390 -10.36 3.16 -19.57
CA TYR A 390 -9.08 3.56 -20.17
C TYR A 390 -8.41 2.43 -20.97
N MET A 391 -8.84 1.18 -20.79
CA MET A 391 -8.20 0.05 -21.45
C MET A 391 -8.42 0.06 -22.96
N PRO A 392 -7.41 -0.29 -23.77
CA PRO A 392 -7.54 -0.43 -25.23
C PRO A 392 -8.66 -1.39 -25.64
N GLU A 393 -9.29 -1.13 -26.79
CA GLU A 393 -10.39 -1.97 -27.30
C GLU A 393 -9.98 -3.44 -27.41
N GLY A 394 -8.77 -3.74 -27.93
CA GLY A 394 -8.27 -5.12 -28.05
C GLY A 394 -8.17 -5.88 -26.73
N CYS A 395 -8.07 -5.17 -25.59
CA CYS A 395 -8.10 -5.81 -24.28
C CYS A 395 -9.48 -6.40 -23.94
N LYS A 396 -10.57 -5.87 -24.53
CA LYS A 396 -11.94 -6.32 -24.24
C LYS A 396 -12.22 -7.72 -24.80
N GLU A 397 -11.41 -8.18 -25.74
CA GLU A 397 -11.50 -9.52 -26.33
C GLU A 397 -10.66 -10.54 -25.54
N CYS A 398 -9.84 -10.08 -24.59
CA CYS A 398 -8.94 -10.91 -23.79
C CYS A 398 -9.68 -11.54 -22.59
N GLU A 399 -9.48 -12.85 -22.36
CA GLU A 399 -10.02 -13.59 -21.22
C GLU A 399 -9.65 -12.92 -19.89
N LYS A 400 -8.38 -12.50 -19.73
CA LYS A 400 -7.88 -11.82 -18.52
C LYS A 400 -8.59 -10.47 -18.22
N TYR A 401 -9.20 -9.86 -19.22
CA TYR A 401 -10.08 -8.71 -19.01
C TYR A 401 -11.38 -9.14 -18.34
N TRP A 402 -12.00 -10.21 -18.81
CA TRP A 402 -13.27 -10.69 -18.25
C TRP A 402 -13.10 -11.27 -16.85
N GLU A 403 -12.03 -11.98 -16.61
CA GLU A 403 -11.63 -12.52 -15.32
C GLU A 403 -11.19 -11.42 -14.33
N ARG A 404 -11.00 -10.18 -14.79
CA ARG A 404 -10.50 -9.03 -14.03
C ARG A 404 -9.10 -9.21 -13.44
N GLU A 405 -8.32 -10.05 -14.04
CA GLU A 405 -6.94 -10.34 -13.65
C GLU A 405 -5.90 -9.41 -14.30
N CYS A 406 -6.33 -8.49 -15.18
CA CYS A 406 -5.46 -7.54 -15.85
C CYS A 406 -6.12 -6.16 -15.94
N THR A 407 -5.31 -5.12 -15.77
CA THR A 407 -5.68 -3.71 -15.95
C THR A 407 -4.92 -3.04 -17.09
N ALA A 408 -4.30 -3.81 -18.00
CA ALA A 408 -3.44 -3.32 -19.08
C ALA A 408 -2.27 -2.44 -18.58
N GLY A 409 -1.68 -2.82 -17.43
CA GLY A 409 -0.60 -2.04 -16.81
C GLY A 409 -1.11 -0.81 -16.04
N CYS A 410 -0.25 0.18 -15.94
CA CYS A 410 -0.60 1.47 -15.36
C CYS A 410 -1.46 2.28 -16.36
N PRO A 411 -2.63 2.82 -15.97
CA PRO A 411 -3.43 3.65 -16.86
C PRO A 411 -2.68 4.84 -17.46
N LEU A 412 -1.71 5.40 -16.76
CA LEU A 412 -0.90 6.52 -17.22
C LEU A 412 0.06 6.17 -18.37
N GLU A 413 0.26 4.87 -18.66
CA GLU A 413 0.99 4.44 -19.85
C GLU A 413 0.16 4.59 -21.15
N VAL A 414 -1.16 4.49 -21.01
CA VAL A 414 -2.13 4.58 -22.12
C VAL A 414 -2.65 6.01 -22.25
N TYR A 415 -2.79 6.72 -21.13
CA TYR A 415 -3.12 8.13 -21.09
C TYR A 415 -1.88 8.91 -21.56
N CYS A 416 -1.77 9.13 -22.85
CA CYS A 416 -0.84 10.14 -23.38
C CYS A 416 -1.39 11.52 -23.06
N PHE A 417 -0.72 12.25 -22.18
CA PHE A 417 -0.86 13.70 -22.08
C PHE A 417 -0.19 14.35 -23.26
#